data_7b01e1142162b8b031f713b6e129eeb5
#
_entry.id   7b01e1142162b8b031f713b6e129eeb5
#
_cell.length_a   1.000
_cell.length_b   1.000
_cell.length_c   1.000
_cell.angle_alpha   90.00
_cell.angle_beta   90.00
_cell.angle_gamma   90.00
#
_symmetry.space_group_name_H-M   'P 1'
#
loop_
_entity.id
_entity.type
_entity.pdbx_description
1 polymer ?
#
loop_
_entity_poly.entity_id
_entity_poly.type
_entity_poly.pdbx_seq_one_letter_code
_entity_poly.pdbx_strand_id
1 'polypeptide(L)'
;TQDDADALPMIARKSQIPVIADIHFQPKYVFAAIDAGCAAVRVNPGNIRKFDDQVGAIARAAADAGVSLRIGVNAGSLDPRLLQKYGKATPEALVESAIWEASLFEEHDFHEFKISVKHHDPVVMVRAYELLSERGDWPLHLGVTEAGPAFQGTIKSATAFGVLLSKGIGDTIRVSLSAPPVEEVKVGNQILQSLNLRPRKLEIVSCPSCGRAQVDVYSLAERVTAGLEGMEVPLRVAVMGCVVNGPGEAREADLGVASGNGKGQIFVRGVVVKTVPEAQIVETLIEEAMRLAESMEPVEGGSPVVSIS
;
A
#
# COMPACT_ATOMS: atom_id res chain seq x y z
N THR A 1 4.22 7.19 -24.77
CA THR A 1 4.60 7.87 -26.03
C THR A 1 6.12 7.98 -26.15
N GLN A 2 6.64 8.51 -27.27
CA GLN A 2 8.07 8.77 -27.42
C GLN A 2 8.53 9.88 -26.46
N ASP A 3 7.72 10.92 -26.31
CA ASP A 3 8.01 12.04 -25.39
C ASP A 3 8.15 11.58 -23.95
N ASP A 4 7.32 10.61 -23.52
CA ASP A 4 7.44 10.01 -22.18
C ASP A 4 8.76 9.25 -22.02
N ALA A 5 9.15 8.48 -23.03
CA ALA A 5 10.43 7.75 -23.03
C ALA A 5 11.63 8.71 -23.00
N ASP A 6 11.56 9.80 -23.76
CA ASP A 6 12.62 10.82 -23.81
C ASP A 6 12.76 11.57 -22.45
N ALA A 7 11.69 11.66 -21.66
CA ALA A 7 11.71 12.26 -20.34
C ALA A 7 12.29 11.34 -19.23
N LEU A 8 12.23 10.02 -19.40
CA LEU A 8 12.65 9.04 -18.38
C LEU A 8 14.06 9.25 -17.82
N PRO A 9 15.11 9.55 -18.63
CA PRO A 9 16.46 9.72 -18.10
C PRO A 9 16.58 10.89 -17.10
N MET A 10 15.82 11.96 -17.34
CA MET A 10 15.79 13.11 -16.44
C MET A 10 15.00 12.76 -15.16
N ILE A 11 13.89 12.08 -15.29
CA ILE A 11 13.04 11.66 -14.18
C ILE A 11 13.81 10.70 -13.27
N ALA A 12 14.39 9.63 -13.83
CA ALA A 12 15.15 8.64 -13.08
C ALA A 12 16.30 9.26 -12.29
N ARG A 13 17.06 10.21 -12.88
CA ARG A 13 18.17 10.90 -12.21
C ARG A 13 17.75 11.85 -11.11
N LYS A 14 16.60 12.53 -11.25
CA LYS A 14 16.12 13.53 -10.29
C LYS A 14 15.25 12.94 -9.19
N SER A 15 14.73 11.75 -9.40
CA SER A 15 13.90 11.08 -8.41
C SER A 15 14.73 10.70 -7.18
N GLN A 16 14.16 10.94 -6.00
CA GLN A 16 14.73 10.50 -4.72
C GLN A 16 14.35 9.05 -4.38
N ILE A 17 13.49 8.45 -5.19
CA ILE A 17 13.05 7.06 -5.04
C ILE A 17 13.28 6.30 -6.36
N PRO A 18 13.44 4.97 -6.32
CA PRO A 18 13.56 4.15 -7.52
C PRO A 18 12.34 4.33 -8.45
N VAL A 19 12.60 4.58 -9.73
CA VAL A 19 11.55 4.75 -10.75
C VAL A 19 11.30 3.42 -11.44
N ILE A 20 10.03 3.04 -11.57
CA ILE A 20 9.59 1.87 -12.31
C ILE A 20 8.81 2.34 -13.54
N ALA A 21 9.29 1.98 -14.72
CA ALA A 21 8.59 2.28 -15.97
C ALA A 21 7.48 1.25 -16.25
N ASP A 22 6.29 1.71 -16.57
CA ASP A 22 5.14 0.86 -16.89
C ASP A 22 4.86 0.85 -18.40
N ILE A 23 5.35 -0.18 -19.07
CA ILE A 23 5.30 -0.30 -20.54
C ILE A 23 4.16 -1.22 -20.96
N HIS A 24 3.25 -0.70 -21.81
CA HIS A 24 2.03 -1.41 -22.19
C HIS A 24 2.07 -2.02 -23.58
N PHE A 25 2.61 -1.31 -24.61
CA PHE A 25 2.32 -1.68 -26.01
C PHE A 25 3.53 -1.80 -26.92
N GLN A 26 4.71 -1.30 -26.55
CA GLN A 26 5.84 -1.26 -27.48
C GLN A 26 7.14 -1.70 -26.81
N PRO A 27 7.71 -2.82 -27.26
CA PRO A 27 8.97 -3.35 -26.72
C PRO A 27 10.12 -2.36 -26.72
N LYS A 28 10.21 -1.48 -27.71
CA LYS A 28 11.27 -0.46 -27.81
C LYS A 28 11.36 0.44 -26.57
N TYR A 29 10.24 0.68 -25.88
CA TYR A 29 10.23 1.49 -24.67
C TYR A 29 10.74 0.74 -23.42
N VAL A 30 10.78 -0.61 -23.48
CA VAL A 30 11.44 -1.39 -22.42
C VAL A 30 12.93 -1.09 -22.43
N PHE A 31 13.57 -1.13 -23.61
CA PHE A 31 14.99 -0.80 -23.76
C PHE A 31 15.27 0.65 -23.38
N ALA A 32 14.43 1.58 -23.85
CA ALA A 32 14.57 2.99 -23.48
C ALA A 32 14.47 3.23 -21.97
N ALA A 33 13.61 2.49 -21.25
CA ALA A 33 13.48 2.58 -19.80
C ALA A 33 14.69 1.99 -19.07
N ILE A 34 15.25 0.89 -19.56
CA ILE A 34 16.50 0.29 -19.06
C ILE A 34 17.65 1.29 -19.24
N ASP A 35 17.83 1.82 -20.44
CA ASP A 35 18.90 2.80 -20.77
C ASP A 35 18.74 4.10 -19.97
N ALA A 36 17.51 4.48 -19.62
CA ALA A 36 17.21 5.66 -18.81
C ALA A 36 17.59 5.51 -17.33
N GLY A 37 17.95 4.30 -16.88
CA GLY A 37 18.30 4.02 -15.49
C GLY A 37 17.09 3.83 -14.58
N CYS A 38 15.95 3.37 -15.13
CA CYS A 38 14.83 2.92 -14.30
C CYS A 38 15.24 1.68 -13.48
N ALA A 39 14.81 1.63 -12.22
CA ALA A 39 15.14 0.52 -11.32
C ALA A 39 14.43 -0.78 -11.67
N ALA A 40 13.27 -0.68 -12.32
CA ALA A 40 12.53 -1.82 -12.83
C ALA A 40 11.65 -1.41 -14.02
N VAL A 41 11.23 -2.40 -14.81
CA VAL A 41 10.30 -2.19 -15.92
C VAL A 41 9.15 -3.18 -15.83
N ARG A 42 7.92 -2.66 -15.93
CA ARG A 42 6.75 -3.52 -16.08
C ARG A 42 6.53 -3.84 -17.54
N VAL A 43 6.37 -5.11 -17.82
CA VAL A 43 6.01 -5.65 -19.12
C VAL A 43 4.70 -6.44 -19.02
N ASN A 44 3.96 -6.51 -20.14
CA ASN A 44 2.78 -7.35 -20.25
C ASN A 44 2.87 -8.14 -21.56
N PRO A 45 3.61 -9.25 -21.55
CA PRO A 45 3.83 -10.06 -22.76
C PRO A 45 2.52 -10.57 -23.38
N GLY A 46 1.55 -10.99 -22.54
CA GLY A 46 0.29 -11.57 -23.00
C GLY A 46 -0.57 -10.65 -23.87
N ASN A 47 -0.36 -9.35 -23.80
CA ASN A 47 -1.10 -8.38 -24.64
C ASN A 47 -0.53 -8.20 -26.04
N ILE A 48 0.69 -8.63 -26.30
CA ILE A 48 1.37 -8.30 -27.54
C ILE A 48 2.23 -9.48 -27.96
N ARG A 49 1.78 -10.25 -28.92
CA ARG A 49 2.59 -11.27 -29.59
C ARG A 49 3.96 -10.77 -30.07
N LYS A 50 4.11 -9.45 -30.26
CA LYS A 50 5.39 -8.80 -30.56
C LYS A 50 6.38 -8.79 -29.42
N PHE A 51 5.95 -9.02 -28.19
CA PHE A 51 6.86 -9.20 -27.05
C PHE A 51 7.48 -10.60 -27.03
N ASP A 52 6.72 -11.63 -27.46
CA ASP A 52 7.20 -13.02 -27.44
C ASP A 52 8.48 -13.14 -28.28
N ASP A 53 8.52 -12.50 -29.46
CA ASP A 53 9.70 -12.49 -30.34
C ASP A 53 10.90 -11.71 -29.76
N GLN A 54 10.68 -10.90 -28.70
CA GLN A 54 11.70 -10.03 -28.10
C GLN A 54 12.05 -10.38 -26.66
N VAL A 55 11.37 -11.36 -26.05
CA VAL A 55 11.59 -11.74 -24.64
C VAL A 55 13.07 -12.01 -24.38
N GLY A 56 13.74 -12.78 -25.23
CA GLY A 56 15.16 -13.06 -25.06
C GLY A 56 16.07 -11.84 -25.17
N ALA A 57 15.72 -10.84 -25.98
CA ALA A 57 16.46 -9.59 -26.06
C ALA A 57 16.22 -8.71 -24.83
N ILE A 58 14.98 -8.66 -24.37
CA ILE A 58 14.58 -7.92 -23.15
C ILE A 58 15.26 -8.55 -21.92
N ALA A 59 15.21 -9.88 -21.78
CA ALA A 59 15.84 -10.60 -20.68
C ALA A 59 17.35 -10.31 -20.62
N ARG A 60 18.05 -10.37 -21.73
CA ARG A 60 19.49 -10.02 -21.80
C ARG A 60 19.75 -8.57 -21.42
N ALA A 61 19.02 -7.62 -22.01
CA ALA A 61 19.20 -6.21 -21.69
C ALA A 61 18.92 -5.90 -20.21
N ALA A 62 17.92 -6.52 -19.61
CA ALA A 62 17.60 -6.37 -18.21
C ALA A 62 18.68 -6.98 -17.33
N ALA A 63 19.18 -8.18 -17.66
CA ALA A 63 20.27 -8.84 -16.94
C ALA A 63 21.57 -8.03 -17.00
N ASP A 64 21.97 -7.57 -18.18
CA ASP A 64 23.19 -6.78 -18.39
C ASP A 64 23.18 -5.45 -17.62
N ALA A 65 21.99 -4.86 -17.47
CA ALA A 65 21.79 -3.60 -16.73
C ALA A 65 21.46 -3.80 -15.22
N GLY A 66 21.25 -5.03 -14.77
CA GLY A 66 20.81 -5.32 -13.39
C GLY A 66 19.41 -4.77 -13.07
N VAL A 67 18.53 -4.72 -14.06
CA VAL A 67 17.17 -4.18 -13.96
C VAL A 67 16.16 -5.31 -13.78
N SER A 68 15.37 -5.26 -12.71
CA SER A 68 14.31 -6.25 -12.51
C SER A 68 13.08 -5.98 -13.38
N LEU A 69 12.34 -7.03 -13.72
CA LEU A 69 11.11 -6.91 -14.48
C LEU A 69 9.87 -7.18 -13.62
N ARG A 70 8.72 -6.69 -14.05
CA ARG A 70 7.43 -7.11 -13.51
C ARG A 70 6.53 -7.63 -14.62
N ILE A 71 6.21 -8.90 -14.56
CA ILE A 71 5.22 -9.53 -15.43
C ILE A 71 3.83 -9.15 -14.93
N GLY A 72 3.04 -8.47 -15.77
CA GLY A 72 1.78 -7.89 -15.36
C GLY A 72 0.57 -8.48 -16.07
N VAL A 73 -0.05 -9.50 -15.50
CA VAL A 73 -1.32 -10.05 -16.00
C VAL A 73 -2.49 -9.26 -15.44
N ASN A 74 -3.39 -8.83 -16.33
CA ASN A 74 -4.62 -8.13 -15.95
C ASN A 74 -5.83 -8.83 -16.58
N ALA A 75 -6.94 -8.85 -15.86
CA ALA A 75 -8.20 -9.43 -16.35
C ALA A 75 -8.68 -8.81 -17.67
N GLY A 76 -8.54 -7.49 -17.81
CA GLY A 76 -8.96 -6.76 -19.02
C GLY A 76 -8.09 -7.00 -20.27
N SER A 77 -6.97 -7.68 -20.11
CA SER A 77 -6.00 -7.93 -21.20
C SER A 77 -5.51 -9.38 -21.22
N LEU A 78 -6.33 -10.29 -20.74
CA LEU A 78 -6.03 -11.72 -20.77
C LEU A 78 -5.96 -12.26 -22.21
N ASP A 79 -5.05 -13.21 -22.45
CA ASP A 79 -4.89 -13.85 -23.75
C ASP A 79 -6.23 -14.41 -24.27
N PRO A 80 -6.60 -14.11 -25.52
CA PRO A 80 -7.84 -14.60 -26.11
C PRO A 80 -8.00 -16.13 -26.06
N ARG A 81 -6.91 -16.90 -26.10
CA ARG A 81 -6.95 -18.37 -25.97
C ARG A 81 -7.44 -18.79 -24.59
N LEU A 82 -7.02 -18.10 -23.55
CA LEU A 82 -7.46 -18.35 -22.18
C LEU A 82 -8.89 -17.87 -21.96
N LEU A 83 -9.28 -16.74 -22.55
CA LEU A 83 -10.68 -16.30 -22.55
C LEU A 83 -11.59 -17.31 -23.23
N GLN A 84 -11.16 -17.92 -24.34
CA GLN A 84 -11.92 -18.99 -25.01
C GLN A 84 -12.01 -20.27 -24.14
N LYS A 85 -10.91 -20.64 -23.46
CA LYS A 85 -10.84 -21.84 -22.61
C LYS A 85 -11.70 -21.69 -21.35
N TYR A 86 -11.67 -20.54 -20.69
CA TYR A 86 -12.29 -20.31 -19.38
C TYR A 86 -13.59 -19.49 -19.42
N GLY A 87 -13.94 -18.94 -20.58
CA GLY A 87 -15.14 -18.11 -20.78
C GLY A 87 -15.02 -16.68 -20.22
N LYS A 88 -14.17 -16.46 -19.22
CA LYS A 88 -13.91 -15.17 -18.58
C LYS A 88 -12.54 -15.18 -17.86
N ALA A 89 -12.13 -14.05 -17.31
CA ALA A 89 -10.92 -13.93 -16.50
C ALA A 89 -11.12 -14.54 -15.10
N THR A 90 -11.11 -15.88 -15.02
CA THR A 90 -11.17 -16.60 -13.75
C THR A 90 -9.81 -16.56 -13.04
N PRO A 91 -9.74 -16.87 -11.72
CA PRO A 91 -8.46 -17.02 -11.03
C PRO A 91 -7.50 -17.98 -11.74
N GLU A 92 -8.00 -19.13 -12.20
CA GLU A 92 -7.20 -20.13 -12.91
C GLU A 92 -6.68 -19.62 -14.25
N ALA A 93 -7.49 -18.85 -14.98
CA ALA A 93 -7.07 -18.25 -16.25
C ALA A 93 -5.93 -17.22 -16.06
N LEU A 94 -6.03 -16.40 -15.00
CA LEU A 94 -5.00 -15.42 -14.65
C LEU A 94 -3.69 -16.11 -14.25
N VAL A 95 -3.77 -17.18 -13.47
CA VAL A 95 -2.62 -17.97 -13.02
C VAL A 95 -1.96 -18.69 -14.20
N GLU A 96 -2.74 -19.33 -15.08
CA GLU A 96 -2.20 -19.98 -16.28
C GLU A 96 -1.48 -19.00 -17.19
N SER A 97 -2.03 -17.79 -17.38
CA SER A 97 -1.36 -16.71 -18.12
C SER A 97 -0.03 -16.32 -17.47
N ALA A 98 -0.04 -16.12 -16.15
CA ALA A 98 1.14 -15.71 -15.41
C ALA A 98 2.28 -16.73 -15.49
N ILE A 99 1.96 -18.01 -15.31
CA ILE A 99 2.94 -19.11 -15.41
C ILE A 99 3.51 -19.19 -16.83
N TRP A 100 2.66 -19.10 -17.85
CA TRP A 100 3.11 -19.11 -19.24
C TRP A 100 4.02 -17.92 -19.55
N GLU A 101 3.65 -16.70 -19.11
CA GLU A 101 4.47 -15.51 -19.33
C GLU A 101 5.81 -15.58 -18.56
N ALA A 102 5.82 -16.15 -17.35
CA ALA A 102 7.04 -16.37 -16.59
C ALA A 102 7.98 -17.35 -17.30
N SER A 103 7.44 -18.47 -17.81
CA SER A 103 8.25 -19.47 -18.51
C SER A 103 9.00 -18.91 -19.74
N LEU A 104 8.46 -17.89 -20.40
CA LEU A 104 9.13 -17.25 -21.52
C LEU A 104 10.44 -16.55 -21.11
N PHE A 105 10.51 -15.99 -19.90
CA PHE A 105 11.72 -15.39 -19.37
C PHE A 105 12.68 -16.46 -18.79
N GLU A 106 12.13 -17.47 -18.10
CA GLU A 106 12.89 -18.58 -17.53
C GLU A 106 13.60 -19.41 -18.62
N GLU A 107 13.02 -19.57 -19.83
CA GLU A 107 13.67 -20.17 -20.99
C GLU A 107 14.94 -19.44 -21.43
N HIS A 108 15.10 -18.18 -21.03
CA HIS A 108 16.30 -17.37 -21.27
C HIS A 108 17.18 -17.20 -20.02
N ASP A 109 16.99 -18.06 -19.00
CA ASP A 109 17.74 -18.03 -17.72
C ASP A 109 17.62 -16.66 -17.02
N PHE A 110 16.45 -16.00 -17.16
CA PHE A 110 16.18 -14.73 -16.48
C PHE A 110 15.12 -14.92 -15.41
N HIS A 111 15.50 -14.72 -14.14
CA HIS A 111 14.67 -14.94 -12.95
C HIS A 111 14.43 -13.68 -12.12
N GLU A 112 15.06 -12.56 -12.49
CA GLU A 112 14.94 -11.28 -11.80
C GLU A 112 13.62 -10.57 -12.12
N PHE A 113 12.51 -11.25 -11.86
CA PHE A 113 11.18 -10.69 -12.07
C PHE A 113 10.21 -11.00 -10.94
N LYS A 114 9.21 -10.15 -10.80
CA LYS A 114 8.03 -10.35 -9.95
C LYS A 114 6.78 -10.43 -10.81
N ILE A 115 5.73 -11.07 -10.27
CA ILE A 115 4.47 -11.30 -11.00
C ILE A 115 3.32 -10.54 -10.37
N SER A 116 2.40 -10.05 -11.20
CA SER A 116 1.12 -9.53 -10.75
C SER A 116 -0.04 -10.13 -11.55
N VAL A 117 -1.07 -10.61 -10.84
CA VAL A 117 -2.33 -11.14 -11.41
C VAL A 117 -3.50 -10.29 -10.89
N LYS A 118 -3.85 -9.25 -11.64
CA LYS A 118 -4.77 -8.21 -11.17
C LYS A 118 -6.18 -8.41 -11.71
N HIS A 119 -7.16 -8.20 -10.83
CA HIS A 119 -8.58 -8.20 -11.14
C HIS A 119 -9.28 -7.03 -10.44
N HIS A 120 -10.41 -6.54 -10.99
CA HIS A 120 -11.22 -5.49 -10.36
C HIS A 120 -12.07 -6.00 -9.18
N ASP A 121 -12.37 -7.29 -9.18
CA ASP A 121 -13.04 -7.98 -8.07
C ASP A 121 -11.98 -8.49 -7.08
N PRO A 122 -12.00 -8.01 -5.82
CA PRO A 122 -11.01 -8.41 -4.82
C PRO A 122 -11.07 -9.90 -4.46
N VAL A 123 -12.24 -10.55 -4.54
CA VAL A 123 -12.38 -11.99 -4.23
C VAL A 123 -11.68 -12.83 -5.31
N VAL A 124 -11.90 -12.51 -6.57
CA VAL A 124 -11.23 -13.18 -7.70
C VAL A 124 -9.72 -12.94 -7.62
N MET A 125 -9.30 -11.71 -7.32
CA MET A 125 -7.90 -11.35 -7.16
C MET A 125 -7.24 -12.17 -6.03
N VAL A 126 -7.83 -12.20 -4.85
CA VAL A 126 -7.30 -12.97 -3.70
C VAL A 126 -7.10 -14.42 -4.10
N ARG A 127 -8.11 -15.05 -4.71
CA ARG A 127 -8.01 -16.44 -5.14
C ARG A 127 -6.93 -16.67 -6.19
N ALA A 128 -6.75 -15.73 -7.12
CA ALA A 128 -5.69 -15.83 -8.13
C ALA A 128 -4.29 -15.79 -7.50
N TYR A 129 -4.05 -14.88 -6.55
CA TYR A 129 -2.75 -14.83 -5.85
C TYR A 129 -2.51 -16.03 -4.93
N GLU A 130 -3.53 -16.55 -4.26
CA GLU A 130 -3.42 -17.80 -3.49
C GLU A 130 -2.99 -18.96 -4.40
N LEU A 131 -3.69 -19.16 -5.51
CA LEU A 131 -3.35 -20.21 -6.47
C LEU A 131 -1.96 -20.03 -7.08
N LEU A 132 -1.54 -18.79 -7.35
CA LEU A 132 -0.23 -18.52 -7.91
C LEU A 132 0.88 -18.80 -6.89
N SER A 133 0.70 -18.42 -5.63
CA SER A 133 1.66 -18.69 -4.56
C SER A 133 1.84 -20.19 -4.25
N GLU A 134 0.84 -21.03 -4.59
CA GLU A 134 0.94 -22.49 -4.49
C GLU A 134 1.74 -23.13 -5.66
N ARG A 135 2.02 -22.37 -6.72
CA ARG A 135 2.61 -22.86 -7.97
C ARG A 135 4.08 -22.55 -8.14
N GLY A 136 4.61 -21.58 -7.41
CA GLY A 136 6.00 -21.18 -7.51
C GLY A 136 6.36 -20.13 -6.48
N ASP A 137 7.64 -19.86 -6.36
CA ASP A 137 8.25 -18.97 -5.34
C ASP A 137 8.62 -17.60 -5.93
N TRP A 138 7.81 -17.12 -6.87
CA TRP A 138 8.03 -15.80 -7.46
C TRP A 138 7.59 -14.69 -6.50
N PRO A 139 8.35 -13.58 -6.41
CA PRO A 139 7.88 -12.39 -5.73
C PRO A 139 6.57 -11.87 -6.35
N LEU A 140 5.59 -11.54 -5.50
CA LEU A 140 4.25 -11.16 -5.93
C LEU A 140 3.97 -9.67 -5.72
N HIS A 141 3.47 -9.01 -6.75
CA HIS A 141 3.07 -7.61 -6.70
C HIS A 141 1.54 -7.49 -6.64
N LEU A 142 1.01 -7.20 -5.46
CA LEU A 142 -0.43 -7.12 -5.24
C LEU A 142 -1.05 -5.83 -5.80
N GLY A 143 -2.23 -5.93 -6.36
CA GLY A 143 -2.99 -4.76 -6.80
C GLY A 143 -4.38 -5.11 -7.28
N VAL A 144 -5.40 -4.39 -6.78
CA VAL A 144 -6.73 -4.36 -7.38
C VAL A 144 -6.68 -3.40 -8.55
N THR A 145 -7.01 -3.86 -9.77
CA THR A 145 -7.10 -2.98 -10.93
C THR A 145 -8.49 -2.33 -11.01
N GLU A 146 -8.56 -1.10 -11.53
CA GLU A 146 -9.85 -0.42 -11.71
C GLU A 146 -10.69 -0.41 -10.43
N ALA A 147 -10.05 -0.12 -9.29
CA ALA A 147 -10.71 -0.21 -7.99
C ALA A 147 -11.81 0.86 -7.81
N GLY A 148 -11.71 1.98 -8.53
CA GLY A 148 -12.72 3.04 -8.55
C GLY A 148 -12.38 4.26 -7.71
N PRO A 149 -13.38 5.08 -7.35
CA PRO A 149 -13.19 6.28 -6.52
C PRO A 149 -12.54 5.99 -5.19
N ALA A 150 -11.95 7.00 -4.55
CA ALA A 150 -11.10 6.87 -3.35
C ALA A 150 -11.72 5.99 -2.26
N PHE A 151 -12.97 6.23 -1.86
CA PHE A 151 -13.63 5.45 -0.81
C PHE A 151 -13.77 3.98 -1.18
N GLN A 152 -14.37 3.68 -2.34
CA GLN A 152 -14.60 2.31 -2.79
C GLN A 152 -13.30 1.57 -3.09
N GLY A 153 -12.36 2.24 -3.76
CA GLY A 153 -11.06 1.66 -4.12
C GLY A 153 -10.20 1.36 -2.90
N THR A 154 -10.27 2.20 -1.85
CA THR A 154 -9.62 1.96 -0.56
C THR A 154 -10.15 0.69 0.09
N ILE A 155 -11.49 0.53 0.16
CA ILE A 155 -12.11 -0.65 0.76
C ILE A 155 -11.70 -1.92 0.00
N LYS A 156 -11.78 -1.91 -1.33
CA LYS A 156 -11.39 -3.07 -2.16
C LYS A 156 -9.91 -3.43 -1.95
N SER A 157 -9.03 -2.44 -1.95
CA SER A 157 -7.59 -2.65 -1.76
C SER A 157 -7.29 -3.16 -0.35
N ALA A 158 -7.87 -2.55 0.69
CA ALA A 158 -7.68 -2.97 2.07
C ALA A 158 -8.18 -4.40 2.31
N THR A 159 -9.33 -4.76 1.74
CA THR A 159 -9.88 -6.12 1.85
C THR A 159 -8.96 -7.14 1.20
N ALA A 160 -8.54 -6.93 -0.05
CA ALA A 160 -7.70 -7.88 -0.77
C ALA A 160 -6.30 -8.01 -0.14
N PHE A 161 -5.66 -6.88 0.17
CA PHE A 161 -4.32 -6.87 0.76
C PHE A 161 -4.33 -7.41 2.19
N GLY A 162 -5.38 -7.10 2.97
CA GLY A 162 -5.54 -7.63 4.33
C GLY A 162 -5.58 -9.17 4.35
N VAL A 163 -6.32 -9.78 3.42
CA VAL A 163 -6.38 -11.24 3.32
C VAL A 163 -5.06 -11.86 2.88
N LEU A 164 -4.42 -11.31 1.85
CA LEU A 164 -3.19 -11.87 1.29
C LEU A 164 -1.98 -11.65 2.19
N LEU A 165 -1.74 -10.41 2.61
CA LEU A 165 -0.59 -10.06 3.44
C LEU A 165 -0.63 -10.73 4.82
N SER A 166 -1.82 -10.94 5.41
CA SER A 166 -1.96 -11.70 6.67
C SER A 166 -1.60 -13.18 6.54
N LYS A 167 -1.55 -13.70 5.31
CA LYS A 167 -1.11 -15.07 4.99
C LYS A 167 0.36 -15.11 4.53
N GLY A 168 1.07 -13.98 4.54
CA GLY A 168 2.43 -13.88 4.01
C GLY A 168 2.51 -13.90 2.48
N ILE A 169 1.41 -13.62 1.79
CA ILE A 169 1.36 -13.59 0.31
C ILE A 169 1.46 -12.14 -0.16
N GLY A 170 2.54 -11.81 -0.88
CA GLY A 170 2.78 -10.51 -1.48
C GLY A 170 3.99 -9.78 -0.93
N ASP A 171 4.83 -9.26 -1.84
CA ASP A 171 6.12 -8.62 -1.54
C ASP A 171 6.08 -7.12 -1.81
N THR A 172 5.26 -6.69 -2.74
CA THR A 172 5.01 -5.28 -3.06
C THR A 172 3.54 -5.04 -3.31
N ILE A 173 3.07 -3.81 -3.07
CA ILE A 173 1.67 -3.43 -3.29
C ILE A 173 1.54 -2.21 -4.22
N ARG A 174 0.40 -2.11 -4.90
CA ARG A 174 -0.03 -0.91 -5.61
C ARG A 174 -1.52 -0.68 -5.37
N VAL A 175 -1.84 0.45 -4.76
CA VAL A 175 -3.22 0.95 -4.67
C VAL A 175 -3.58 1.64 -5.99
N SER A 176 -4.81 1.47 -6.46
CA SER A 176 -5.32 2.12 -7.66
C SER A 176 -6.62 2.86 -7.35
N LEU A 177 -6.59 4.17 -7.48
CA LEU A 177 -7.74 5.02 -7.18
C LEU A 177 -7.98 6.01 -8.33
N SER A 178 -9.27 6.33 -8.57
CA SER A 178 -9.62 7.51 -9.37
C SER A 178 -9.48 8.77 -8.52
N ALA A 179 -8.24 9.09 -8.14
CA ALA A 179 -7.86 10.19 -7.26
C ALA A 179 -6.41 10.63 -7.56
N PRO A 180 -5.91 11.75 -7.00
CA PRO A 180 -4.51 12.12 -7.12
C PRO A 180 -3.56 10.99 -6.65
N PRO A 181 -2.43 10.74 -7.34
CA PRO A 181 -1.53 9.61 -7.00
C PRO A 181 -1.01 9.61 -5.56
N VAL A 182 -0.91 10.77 -4.94
CA VAL A 182 -0.50 10.90 -3.53
C VAL A 182 -1.47 10.17 -2.59
N GLU A 183 -2.77 10.15 -2.91
CA GLU A 183 -3.78 9.44 -2.11
C GLU A 183 -3.58 7.93 -2.17
N GLU A 184 -3.14 7.38 -3.30
CA GLU A 184 -2.79 5.95 -3.42
C GLU A 184 -1.66 5.57 -2.46
N VAL A 185 -0.63 6.44 -2.33
CA VAL A 185 0.50 6.23 -1.42
C VAL A 185 0.04 6.31 0.04
N LYS A 186 -0.80 7.28 0.40
CA LYS A 186 -1.36 7.40 1.74
C LYS A 186 -2.15 6.16 2.13
N VAL A 187 -3.05 5.71 1.26
CA VAL A 187 -3.86 4.51 1.49
C VAL A 187 -2.98 3.27 1.62
N GLY A 188 -1.99 3.09 0.73
CA GLY A 188 -1.06 1.97 0.79
C GLY A 188 -0.29 1.92 2.11
N ASN A 189 0.25 3.05 2.54
CA ASN A 189 0.94 3.17 3.83
C ASN A 189 0.01 2.83 4.99
N GLN A 190 -1.22 3.34 4.99
CA GLN A 190 -2.18 3.09 6.06
C GLN A 190 -2.58 1.61 6.15
N ILE A 191 -2.74 0.92 5.00
CA ILE A 191 -2.99 -0.53 4.97
C ILE A 191 -1.83 -1.29 5.60
N LEU A 192 -0.59 -1.00 5.20
CA LEU A 192 0.60 -1.67 5.74
C LEU A 192 0.79 -1.40 7.25
N GLN A 193 0.54 -0.19 7.70
CA GLN A 193 0.57 0.18 9.13
C GLN A 193 -0.50 -0.56 9.93
N SER A 194 -1.72 -0.68 9.38
CA SER A 194 -2.82 -1.41 10.02
C SER A 194 -2.55 -2.91 10.16
N LEU A 195 -1.71 -3.47 9.29
CA LEU A 195 -1.26 -4.86 9.33
C LEU A 195 0.05 -5.06 10.09
N ASN A 196 0.61 -4.03 10.70
CA ASN A 196 1.93 -4.02 11.36
C ASN A 196 3.11 -4.41 10.43
N LEU A 197 2.95 -4.27 9.13
CA LEU A 197 3.99 -4.51 8.12
C LEU A 197 4.84 -3.26 7.84
N ARG A 198 4.45 -2.13 8.40
CA ARG A 198 5.18 -0.87 8.37
C ARG A 198 5.06 -0.21 9.75
N PRO A 199 6.12 0.45 10.25
CA PRO A 199 6.02 1.21 11.49
C PRO A 199 4.85 2.21 11.44
N ARG A 200 4.07 2.24 12.51
CA ARG A 200 3.00 3.22 12.65
C ARG A 200 3.62 4.60 12.85
N LYS A 201 3.04 5.60 12.23
CA LYS A 201 3.22 6.99 12.61
C LYS A 201 2.14 7.36 13.64
N LEU A 202 1.75 8.62 13.71
CA LEU A 202 0.63 9.05 14.53
C LEU A 202 -0.63 8.20 14.23
N GLU A 203 -1.21 7.60 15.28
CA GLU A 203 -2.48 6.87 15.21
C GLU A 203 -3.48 7.51 16.16
N ILE A 204 -4.61 7.96 15.64
CA ILE A 204 -5.72 8.44 16.47
C ILE A 204 -6.75 7.32 16.61
N VAL A 205 -7.00 6.92 17.84
CA VAL A 205 -8.04 5.94 18.20
C VAL A 205 -9.18 6.69 18.88
N SER A 206 -10.39 6.61 18.35
CA SER A 206 -11.56 7.26 18.93
C SER A 206 -12.73 6.30 19.06
N CYS A 207 -13.54 6.49 20.10
CA CYS A 207 -14.75 5.70 20.27
C CYS A 207 -15.88 6.20 19.32
N PRO A 208 -16.85 5.30 18.97
CA PRO A 208 -17.91 5.66 18.03
C PRO A 208 -19.02 6.54 18.62
N SER A 209 -18.79 7.21 19.75
CA SER A 209 -19.76 8.09 20.41
C SER A 209 -21.11 7.40 20.70
N CYS A 210 -21.07 6.31 21.47
CA CYS A 210 -22.28 5.58 21.88
C CYS A 210 -23.12 6.39 22.89
N GLY A 211 -24.30 5.86 23.32
CA GLY A 211 -25.20 6.53 24.27
C GLY A 211 -24.61 6.86 25.64
N ARG A 212 -23.36 6.48 25.92
CA ARG A 212 -22.60 6.86 27.13
C ARG A 212 -21.68 8.06 26.91
N ALA A 213 -21.49 8.53 25.68
CA ALA A 213 -20.65 9.67 25.38
C ALA A 213 -21.23 10.94 26.00
N GLN A 214 -20.39 11.73 26.63
CA GLN A 214 -20.74 12.99 27.31
C GLN A 214 -20.12 14.21 26.63
N VAL A 215 -19.41 13.99 25.53
CA VAL A 215 -18.80 15.01 24.66
C VAL A 215 -19.01 14.64 23.22
N ASP A 216 -18.89 15.62 22.33
CA ASP A 216 -18.84 15.37 20.89
C ASP A 216 -17.48 14.80 20.52
N VAL A 217 -17.40 13.44 20.51
CA VAL A 217 -16.15 12.70 20.23
C VAL A 217 -15.69 12.95 18.80
N TYR A 218 -16.62 13.09 17.85
CA TYR A 218 -16.29 13.32 16.44
C TYR A 218 -15.50 14.63 16.30
N SER A 219 -16.08 15.75 16.71
CA SER A 219 -15.41 17.06 16.67
C SER A 219 -14.11 17.08 17.48
N LEU A 220 -14.08 16.38 18.62
CA LEU A 220 -12.89 16.31 19.46
C LEU A 220 -11.76 15.56 18.73
N ALA A 221 -12.04 14.41 18.15
CA ALA A 221 -11.08 13.62 17.41
C ALA A 221 -10.57 14.35 16.15
N GLU A 222 -11.45 15.03 15.40
CA GLU A 222 -11.06 15.84 14.25
C GLU A 222 -10.09 16.97 14.63
N ARG A 223 -10.39 17.69 15.69
CA ARG A 223 -9.53 18.79 16.19
C ARG A 223 -8.17 18.29 16.67
N VAL A 224 -8.14 17.15 17.37
CA VAL A 224 -6.88 16.51 17.78
C VAL A 224 -6.09 16.06 16.57
N THR A 225 -6.73 15.42 15.60
CA THR A 225 -6.09 14.99 14.34
C THR A 225 -5.48 16.17 13.60
N ALA A 226 -6.24 17.26 13.43
CA ALA A 226 -5.75 18.46 12.76
C ALA A 226 -4.59 19.13 13.51
N GLY A 227 -4.64 19.15 14.84
CA GLY A 227 -3.59 19.74 15.68
C GLY A 227 -2.29 18.94 15.73
N LEU A 228 -2.34 17.65 15.37
CA LEU A 228 -1.19 16.74 15.31
C LEU A 228 -0.78 16.38 13.89
N GLU A 229 -1.37 17.03 12.87
CA GLU A 229 -1.04 16.80 11.48
C GLU A 229 0.44 17.06 11.22
N GLY A 230 1.08 16.13 10.48
CA GLY A 230 2.52 16.20 10.18
C GLY A 230 3.44 15.62 11.26
N MET A 231 2.92 15.14 12.38
CA MET A 231 3.71 14.45 13.40
C MET A 231 4.21 13.07 12.85
N GLU A 232 5.51 12.88 12.85
CA GLU A 232 6.14 11.70 12.24
C GLU A 232 6.65 10.67 13.27
N VAL A 233 6.24 10.78 14.52
CA VAL A 233 6.60 9.83 15.58
C VAL A 233 5.53 8.75 15.74
N PRO A 234 5.88 7.55 16.26
CA PRO A 234 4.94 6.43 16.44
C PRO A 234 4.08 6.63 17.68
N LEU A 235 3.29 7.69 17.73
CA LEU A 235 2.45 8.05 18.87
C LEU A 235 1.01 7.58 18.65
N ARG A 236 0.48 6.80 19.60
CA ARG A 236 -0.92 6.39 19.65
C ARG A 236 -1.70 7.28 20.60
N VAL A 237 -2.69 8.02 20.07
CA VAL A 237 -3.52 8.95 20.86
C VAL A 237 -4.96 8.46 20.89
N ALA A 238 -5.50 8.25 22.10
CA ALA A 238 -6.87 7.78 22.32
C ALA A 238 -7.81 8.93 22.70
N VAL A 239 -8.91 9.11 21.98
CA VAL A 239 -9.94 10.11 22.23
C VAL A 239 -11.25 9.42 22.62
N MET A 240 -11.57 9.39 23.92
CA MET A 240 -12.69 8.65 24.47
C MET A 240 -13.74 9.56 25.10
N GLY A 241 -15.00 9.35 24.73
CA GLY A 241 -16.13 10.21 25.09
C GLY A 241 -16.83 9.85 26.40
N CYS A 242 -16.37 8.87 27.17
CA CYS A 242 -17.02 8.49 28.43
C CYS A 242 -16.03 8.00 29.48
N VAL A 243 -16.47 8.00 30.73
CA VAL A 243 -15.69 7.54 31.91
C VAL A 243 -15.87 6.05 32.23
N VAL A 244 -16.65 5.31 31.42
CA VAL A 244 -16.91 3.87 31.63
C VAL A 244 -15.83 3.03 30.99
N ASN A 245 -15.80 2.99 29.66
CA ASN A 245 -14.78 2.23 28.92
C ASN A 245 -13.56 3.11 28.55
N GLY A 246 -13.77 4.45 28.49
CA GLY A 246 -12.74 5.39 28.08
C GLY A 246 -11.42 5.28 28.85
N PRO A 247 -11.42 5.15 30.19
CA PRO A 247 -10.17 4.96 30.94
C PRO A 247 -9.40 3.70 30.56
N GLY A 248 -10.07 2.59 30.23
CA GLY A 248 -9.42 1.36 29.77
C GLY A 248 -8.70 1.57 28.44
N GLU A 249 -9.43 2.04 27.44
CA GLU A 249 -8.91 2.30 26.11
C GLU A 249 -7.81 3.39 26.10
N ALA A 250 -8.00 4.45 26.91
CA ALA A 250 -7.01 5.53 27.01
C ALA A 250 -5.70 5.07 27.68
N ARG A 251 -5.74 4.03 28.50
CA ARG A 251 -4.53 3.47 29.14
C ARG A 251 -3.68 2.63 28.18
N GLU A 252 -4.28 2.06 27.17
CA GLU A 252 -3.57 1.25 26.18
C GLU A 252 -2.85 2.09 25.10
N ALA A 253 -3.14 3.41 25.08
CA ALA A 253 -2.47 4.35 24.20
C ALA A 253 -1.28 5.02 24.90
N ASP A 254 -0.37 5.60 24.13
CA ASP A 254 0.74 6.40 24.67
C ASP A 254 0.22 7.67 25.34
N LEU A 255 -0.81 8.27 24.75
CA LEU A 255 -1.52 9.43 25.23
C LEU A 255 -3.02 9.21 25.06
N GLY A 256 -3.84 9.63 25.99
CA GLY A 256 -5.28 9.49 25.81
C GLY A 256 -6.09 10.44 26.68
N VAL A 257 -7.36 10.59 26.30
CA VAL A 257 -8.36 11.28 27.13
C VAL A 257 -9.59 10.41 27.33
N ALA A 258 -10.09 10.39 28.56
CA ALA A 258 -11.42 9.89 28.90
C ALA A 258 -12.27 11.05 29.40
N SER A 259 -13.33 11.38 28.65
CA SER A 259 -14.15 12.56 28.88
C SER A 259 -15.43 12.23 29.64
N GLY A 260 -15.83 13.11 30.56
CA GLY A 260 -17.07 12.99 31.34
C GLY A 260 -17.29 14.10 32.32
N ASN A 261 -18.55 14.42 32.59
CA ASN A 261 -18.96 15.48 33.54
C ASN A 261 -18.31 16.85 33.26
N GLY A 262 -18.20 17.24 31.97
CA GLY A 262 -17.58 18.50 31.57
C GLY A 262 -16.07 18.58 31.76
N LYS A 263 -15.40 17.44 31.94
CA LYS A 263 -13.95 17.33 32.15
C LYS A 263 -13.35 16.22 31.32
N GLY A 264 -12.04 16.29 31.05
CA GLY A 264 -11.23 15.23 30.48
C GLY A 264 -10.10 14.79 31.40
N GLN A 265 -9.99 13.48 31.64
CA GLN A 265 -8.83 12.90 32.31
C GLN A 265 -7.79 12.56 31.24
N ILE A 266 -6.62 13.18 31.31
CA ILE A 266 -5.52 12.95 30.37
C ILE A 266 -4.62 11.85 30.91
N PHE A 267 -4.39 10.84 30.11
CA PHE A 267 -3.54 9.69 30.40
C PHE A 267 -2.26 9.76 29.59
N VAL A 268 -1.14 9.56 30.20
CA VAL A 268 0.17 9.35 29.55
C VAL A 268 0.69 8.00 29.99
N ARG A 269 0.91 7.10 29.05
CA ARG A 269 1.37 5.71 29.29
C ARG A 269 0.59 5.02 30.42
N GLY A 270 -0.73 5.13 30.36
CA GLY A 270 -1.64 4.49 31.31
C GLY A 270 -1.87 5.22 32.64
N VAL A 271 -1.15 6.30 32.90
CA VAL A 271 -1.26 7.07 34.16
C VAL A 271 -2.01 8.38 33.92
N VAL A 272 -2.98 8.71 34.77
CA VAL A 272 -3.65 10.02 34.74
C VAL A 272 -2.66 11.09 35.17
N VAL A 273 -2.34 12.02 34.29
CA VAL A 273 -1.40 13.12 34.55
C VAL A 273 -2.09 14.45 34.81
N LYS A 274 -3.26 14.66 34.20
CA LYS A 274 -4.05 15.89 34.33
C LYS A 274 -5.55 15.58 34.27
N THR A 275 -6.35 16.45 34.93
CA THR A 275 -7.79 16.53 34.70
C THR A 275 -8.11 17.96 34.32
N VAL A 276 -8.67 18.18 33.15
CA VAL A 276 -8.91 19.51 32.61
C VAL A 276 -10.38 19.72 32.25
N PRO A 277 -10.86 20.96 32.20
CA PRO A 277 -12.18 21.27 31.63
C PRO A 277 -12.26 20.82 30.16
N GLU A 278 -13.47 20.49 29.69
CA GLU A 278 -13.71 20.03 28.32
C GLU A 278 -13.11 20.96 27.26
N ALA A 279 -13.25 22.27 27.46
CA ALA A 279 -12.72 23.27 26.52
C ALA A 279 -11.18 23.23 26.36
N GLN A 280 -10.46 22.68 27.32
CA GLN A 280 -8.99 22.60 27.32
C GLN A 280 -8.44 21.23 26.87
N ILE A 281 -9.30 20.25 26.57
CA ILE A 281 -8.88 18.89 26.25
C ILE A 281 -7.96 18.87 25.02
N VAL A 282 -8.36 19.52 23.93
CA VAL A 282 -7.61 19.49 22.66
C VAL A 282 -6.22 20.11 22.83
N GLU A 283 -6.17 21.30 23.43
CA GLU A 283 -4.91 22.01 23.65
C GLU A 283 -3.96 21.18 24.54
N THR A 284 -4.48 20.63 25.64
CA THR A 284 -3.69 19.80 26.55
C THR A 284 -3.19 18.51 25.89
N LEU A 285 -4.01 17.85 25.04
CA LEU A 285 -3.57 16.67 24.32
C LEU A 285 -2.46 17.00 23.32
N ILE A 286 -2.57 18.12 22.60
CA ILE A 286 -1.53 18.56 21.66
C ILE A 286 -0.23 18.87 22.40
N GLU A 287 -0.28 19.60 23.52
CA GLU A 287 0.89 19.89 24.34
C GLU A 287 1.58 18.62 24.86
N GLU A 288 0.81 17.67 25.39
CA GLU A 288 1.36 16.41 25.89
C GLU A 288 1.89 15.52 24.76
N ALA A 289 1.24 15.53 23.58
CA ALA A 289 1.73 14.83 22.40
C ALA A 289 3.08 15.38 21.93
N MET A 290 3.22 16.71 21.85
CA MET A 290 4.49 17.35 21.49
C MET A 290 5.59 17.03 22.49
N ARG A 291 5.28 17.07 23.79
CA ARG A 291 6.23 16.71 24.84
C ARG A 291 6.68 15.25 24.76
N LEU A 292 5.78 14.33 24.46
CA LEU A 292 6.12 12.92 24.24
C LEU A 292 6.96 12.74 22.99
N ALA A 293 6.62 13.44 21.91
CA ALA A 293 7.36 13.39 20.65
C ALA A 293 8.83 13.82 20.78
N GLU A 294 9.14 14.80 21.66
CA GLU A 294 10.52 15.20 21.95
C GLU A 294 11.39 14.06 22.50
N SER A 295 10.77 13.07 23.14
CA SER A 295 11.44 11.90 23.71
C SER A 295 11.41 10.66 22.80
N MET A 296 10.79 10.77 21.60
CA MET A 296 10.62 9.68 20.64
C MET A 296 11.46 9.96 19.40
N GLU A 297 12.06 8.92 18.86
CA GLU A 297 12.74 9.04 17.55
C GLU A 297 11.69 9.10 16.44
N PRO A 298 11.85 9.99 15.44
CA PRO A 298 11.00 9.98 14.26
C PRO A 298 11.09 8.61 13.58
N VAL A 299 9.96 8.12 13.11
CA VAL A 299 9.95 6.92 12.26
C VAL A 299 10.61 7.31 10.95
N GLU A 300 11.85 6.92 10.75
CA GLU A 300 12.49 7.03 9.44
C GLU A 300 11.55 6.38 8.42
N GLY A 301 11.17 7.15 7.42
CA GLY A 301 10.40 6.64 6.30
C GLY A 301 11.21 5.51 5.70
N GLY A 302 10.92 4.27 6.10
CA GLY A 302 11.61 3.11 5.59
C GLY A 302 11.63 3.21 4.07
N SER A 303 12.79 3.04 3.50
CA SER A 303 12.95 2.97 2.05
C SER A 303 11.83 2.10 1.49
N PRO A 304 11.13 2.46 0.43
CA PRO A 304 10.06 1.66 -0.13
C PRO A 304 10.51 0.29 -0.65
N VAL A 305 11.77 -0.01 -0.52
CA VAL A 305 12.34 -1.34 -0.77
C VAL A 305 12.38 -2.07 0.56
N VAL A 306 11.33 -2.80 0.89
CA VAL A 306 11.40 -3.85 1.91
C VAL A 306 12.14 -5.01 1.26
N SER A 307 13.43 -5.13 1.50
CA SER A 307 14.13 -6.38 1.29
C SER A 307 13.73 -7.31 2.45
N ILE A 308 12.87 -8.26 2.19
CA ILE A 308 12.65 -9.38 3.08
C ILE A 308 13.84 -10.30 2.86
N SER A 309 14.74 -10.33 3.83
CA SER A 309 15.79 -11.36 3.95
C SER A 309 15.16 -12.65 4.46
#